data_971c60e00f14e3b0bb45126132d18d60
#
_entry.id   971c60e00f14e3b0bb45126132d18d60
#
_cell.length_a   1.000
_cell.length_b   1.000
_cell.length_c   1.000
_cell.angle_alpha   90.00
_cell.angle_beta   90.00
_cell.angle_gamma   90.00
#
_symmetry.space_group_name_H-M   'P 1'
#
loop_
_entity.id
_entity.type
_entity.pdbx_description
1 polymer ?
#
loop_
_entity_poly.entity_id
_entity_poly.type
_entity_poly.pdbx_seq_one_letter_code
_entity_poly.pdbx_strand_id
1 'polypeptide(L)'
;MGDVSIGGDVPYVFVLGKGDKERTVGLSDATVSLVQRHIAMSHGRHPEKSEYLFYTKIKGERRRMSPSNVERVVQKYADEAREVCPEVPAKVYPHMYRRTRATDLYQEGVDLPLVSRILGHASMETTKVYAKPSMEMLREAMASVAPSVEVEEPIWTGNEEEMARLCGLR
;
A
#
# COMPACT_ATOMS: atom_id res chain seq x y z
N MET A 1 11.32 -21.33 3.55
CA MET A 1 12.05 -20.09 3.20
C MET A 1 12.55 -20.05 1.75
N GLY A 2 12.37 -21.10 0.98
CA GLY A 2 12.76 -21.11 -0.45
C GLY A 2 12.07 -20.05 -1.31
N ASP A 3 10.93 -19.54 -0.86
CA ASP A 3 10.14 -18.56 -1.59
C ASP A 3 10.56 -17.11 -1.32
N VAL A 4 11.58 -16.88 -0.47
CA VAL A 4 12.07 -15.53 -0.12
C VAL A 4 13.51 -15.39 -0.58
N SER A 5 13.76 -14.47 -1.49
CA SER A 5 15.07 -14.09 -1.98
C SER A 5 15.41 -12.69 -1.48
N ILE A 6 16.34 -12.60 -0.53
CA ILE A 6 16.80 -11.34 0.09
C ILE A 6 18.29 -11.06 -0.19
N GLY A 7 18.94 -11.96 -0.94
CA GLY A 7 20.33 -11.79 -1.40
C GLY A 7 20.35 -11.60 -2.91
N GLY A 8 20.76 -10.44 -3.39
CA GLY A 8 20.83 -10.10 -4.80
C GLY A 8 20.36 -8.69 -5.09
N ASP A 9 20.51 -8.23 -6.32
CA ASP A 9 20.20 -6.85 -6.72
C ASP A 9 18.71 -6.49 -6.61
N VAL A 10 17.84 -7.49 -6.74
CA VAL A 10 16.38 -7.31 -6.65
C VAL A 10 15.80 -8.32 -5.67
N PRO A 11 15.62 -7.96 -4.40
CA PRO A 11 14.99 -8.85 -3.41
C PRO A 11 13.49 -9.03 -3.70
N TYR A 12 13.02 -10.26 -3.53
CA TYR A 12 11.61 -10.59 -3.81
C TYR A 12 11.09 -11.73 -2.95
N VAL A 13 9.77 -11.85 -2.89
CA VAL A 13 9.06 -13.03 -2.39
C VAL A 13 8.24 -13.66 -3.52
N PHE A 14 8.37 -14.97 -3.66
CA PHE A 14 7.52 -15.77 -4.53
C PHE A 14 6.26 -16.19 -3.77
N VAL A 15 5.10 -15.96 -4.35
CA VAL A 15 3.80 -16.24 -3.72
C VAL A 15 2.97 -17.12 -4.64
N LEU A 16 2.60 -18.30 -4.15
CA LEU A 16 1.60 -19.15 -4.77
C LEU A 16 0.21 -18.76 -4.21
N GLY A 17 -0.62 -18.17 -5.06
CA GLY A 17 -1.94 -17.69 -4.71
C GLY A 17 -3.05 -18.73 -4.92
N LYS A 18 -4.30 -18.31 -4.72
CA LYS A 18 -5.47 -19.16 -4.96
C LYS A 18 -5.57 -19.53 -6.45
N GLY A 19 -5.77 -20.84 -6.74
CA GLY A 19 -5.87 -21.37 -8.09
C GLY A 19 -4.50 -21.48 -8.78
N ASP A 20 -3.46 -21.83 -8.02
CA ASP A 20 -2.07 -22.04 -8.47
C ASP A 20 -1.48 -20.86 -9.25
N LYS A 21 -1.98 -19.66 -8.98
CA LYS A 21 -1.43 -18.45 -9.60
C LYS A 21 -0.16 -18.03 -8.88
N GLU A 22 0.92 -18.11 -9.62
CA GLU A 22 2.24 -17.68 -9.19
C GLU A 22 2.42 -16.18 -9.39
N ARG A 23 3.08 -15.54 -8.44
CA ARG A 23 3.52 -14.15 -8.60
C ARG A 23 4.77 -13.88 -7.77
N THR A 24 5.58 -12.99 -8.28
CA THR A 24 6.74 -12.46 -7.59
C THR A 24 6.42 -11.03 -7.13
N VAL A 25 6.69 -10.74 -5.88
CA VAL A 25 6.51 -9.41 -5.29
C VAL A 25 7.86 -8.89 -4.82
N GLY A 26 8.30 -7.75 -5.37
CA GLY A 26 9.51 -7.07 -4.96
C GLY A 26 9.43 -6.60 -3.51
N LEU A 27 10.55 -6.63 -2.82
CA LEU A 27 10.67 -6.18 -1.44
C LEU A 27 11.45 -4.86 -1.38
N SER A 28 10.96 -3.91 -0.59
CA SER A 28 11.74 -2.70 -0.29
C SER A 28 12.88 -3.02 0.68
N ASP A 29 13.91 -2.18 0.71
CA ASP A 29 15.07 -2.34 1.60
C ASP A 29 14.65 -2.40 3.08
N ALA A 30 13.67 -1.60 3.47
CA ALA A 30 13.09 -1.64 4.81
C ALA A 30 12.48 -3.02 5.13
N THR A 31 11.75 -3.60 4.18
CA THR A 31 11.16 -4.94 4.34
C THR A 31 12.25 -6.01 4.38
N VAL A 32 13.27 -5.91 3.54
CA VAL A 32 14.43 -6.82 3.53
C VAL A 32 15.11 -6.81 4.90
N SER A 33 15.38 -5.64 5.45
CA SER A 33 16.00 -5.47 6.76
C SER A 33 15.18 -6.12 7.89
N LEU A 34 13.86 -5.95 7.85
CA LEU A 34 12.94 -6.58 8.81
C LEU A 34 12.95 -8.11 8.68
N VAL A 35 12.92 -8.64 7.45
CA VAL A 35 12.95 -10.08 7.19
C VAL A 35 14.28 -10.67 7.64
N GLN A 36 15.41 -10.03 7.34
CA GLN A 36 16.74 -10.47 7.79
C GLN A 36 16.82 -10.52 9.32
N ARG A 37 16.34 -9.48 9.99
CA ARG A 37 16.29 -9.42 11.45
C ARG A 37 15.41 -10.53 12.02
N HIS A 38 14.25 -10.77 11.44
CA HIS A 38 13.36 -11.87 11.84
C HIS A 38 14.03 -13.23 11.67
N ILE A 39 14.70 -13.48 10.55
CA ILE A 39 15.43 -14.72 10.30
C ILE A 39 16.52 -14.90 11.33
N ALA A 40 17.35 -13.89 11.59
CA ALA A 40 18.43 -13.97 12.56
C ALA A 40 17.94 -14.29 13.97
N MET A 41 16.81 -13.69 14.39
CA MET A 41 16.22 -13.90 15.72
C MET A 41 15.51 -15.25 15.87
N SER A 42 14.83 -15.71 14.82
CA SER A 42 13.90 -16.86 14.90
C SER A 42 14.50 -18.16 14.38
N HIS A 43 15.46 -18.07 13.43
CA HIS A 43 16.00 -19.23 12.71
C HIS A 43 17.52 -19.37 12.87
N GLY A 44 18.20 -18.34 13.38
CA GLY A 44 19.65 -18.35 13.50
C GLY A 44 20.38 -18.03 12.18
N ARG A 45 21.69 -18.35 12.13
CA ARG A 45 22.56 -17.92 11.04
C ARG A 45 22.37 -18.70 9.72
N HIS A 46 21.90 -19.94 9.81
CA HIS A 46 21.81 -20.87 8.65
C HIS A 46 20.42 -21.53 8.63
N PRO A 47 19.36 -20.82 8.24
CA PRO A 47 18.03 -21.40 8.13
C PRO A 47 17.97 -22.38 6.95
N GLU A 48 17.30 -23.51 7.14
CA GLU A 48 17.05 -24.42 6.04
C GLU A 48 16.00 -23.87 5.07
N LYS A 49 16.16 -24.13 3.78
CA LYS A 49 15.19 -23.69 2.75
C LYS A 49 13.79 -24.27 2.95
N SER A 50 13.70 -25.44 3.58
CA SER A 50 12.44 -26.13 3.91
C SER A 50 11.69 -25.51 5.08
N GLU A 51 12.32 -24.65 5.88
CA GLU A 51 11.69 -24.04 7.05
C GLU A 51 10.65 -22.98 6.67
N TYR A 52 9.60 -22.87 7.48
CA TYR A 52 8.61 -21.82 7.37
C TYR A 52 9.18 -20.50 7.91
N LEU A 53 9.08 -19.42 7.16
CA LEU A 53 9.50 -18.09 7.62
C LEU A 53 8.77 -17.70 8.92
N PHE A 54 7.46 -17.91 8.94
CA PHE A 54 6.62 -17.73 10.14
C PHE A 54 6.09 -19.08 10.60
N TYR A 55 6.36 -19.44 11.82
CA TYR A 55 5.99 -20.74 12.39
C TYR A 55 5.39 -20.62 13.79
N THR A 56 4.66 -21.63 14.19
CA THR A 56 4.25 -21.87 15.57
C THR A 56 4.96 -23.10 16.12
N LYS A 57 5.31 -23.08 17.41
CA LYS A 57 5.85 -24.28 18.08
C LYS A 57 4.71 -25.03 18.74
N ILE A 58 4.50 -26.28 18.33
CA ILE A 58 3.52 -27.21 18.93
C ILE A 58 4.29 -28.46 19.38
N LYS A 59 4.29 -28.73 20.67
CA LYS A 59 5.03 -29.85 21.27
C LYS A 59 6.53 -29.88 20.89
N GLY A 60 7.15 -28.70 20.75
CA GLY A 60 8.55 -28.55 20.37
C GLY A 60 8.81 -28.50 18.85
N GLU A 61 7.88 -28.92 18.01
CA GLU A 61 8.02 -28.91 16.56
C GLU A 61 7.60 -27.55 15.94
N ARG A 62 8.35 -27.12 14.94
CA ARG A 62 7.99 -25.94 14.12
C ARG A 62 6.96 -26.31 13.09
N ARG A 63 5.79 -25.69 13.13
CA ARG A 63 4.71 -25.90 12.16
C ARG A 63 4.31 -24.59 11.52
N ARG A 64 3.79 -24.66 10.29
CA ARG A 64 3.27 -23.52 9.56
C ARG A 64 2.29 -22.73 10.43
N MET A 65 2.46 -21.42 10.50
CA MET A 65 1.51 -20.54 11.15
C MET A 65 0.17 -20.55 10.43
N SER A 66 -0.91 -20.80 11.16
CA SER A 66 -2.27 -20.78 10.58
C SER A 66 -2.75 -19.34 10.35
N PRO A 67 -3.67 -19.10 9.40
CA PRO A 67 -4.28 -17.79 9.20
C PRO A 67 -4.86 -17.20 10.49
N SER A 68 -5.55 -17.99 11.29
CA SER A 68 -6.13 -17.55 12.57
C SER A 68 -5.06 -17.12 13.58
N ASN A 69 -3.87 -17.76 13.57
CA ASN A 69 -2.77 -17.32 14.41
C ASN A 69 -2.20 -15.98 13.94
N VAL A 70 -2.12 -15.76 12.62
CA VAL A 70 -1.70 -14.45 12.07
C VAL A 70 -2.68 -13.37 12.50
N GLU A 71 -3.99 -13.60 12.36
CA GLU A 71 -5.03 -12.67 12.78
C GLU A 71 -4.92 -12.34 14.27
N ARG A 72 -4.73 -13.35 15.12
CA ARG A 72 -4.57 -13.16 16.56
C ARG A 72 -3.34 -12.33 16.92
N VAL A 73 -2.21 -12.57 16.24
CA VAL A 73 -0.98 -11.78 16.46
C VAL A 73 -1.18 -10.33 16.02
N VAL A 74 -1.79 -10.12 14.87
CA VAL A 74 -2.10 -8.79 14.34
C VAL A 74 -3.03 -8.04 15.29
N GLN A 75 -4.10 -8.68 15.77
CA GLN A 75 -5.04 -8.07 16.72
C GLN A 75 -4.36 -7.72 18.06
N LYS A 76 -3.52 -8.61 18.57
CA LYS A 76 -2.76 -8.35 19.81
C LYS A 76 -1.93 -7.06 19.70
N TYR A 77 -1.14 -6.92 18.63
CA TYR A 77 -0.32 -5.71 18.45
C TYR A 77 -1.17 -4.46 18.17
N ALA A 78 -2.33 -4.61 17.54
CA ALA A 78 -3.26 -3.51 17.34
C ALA A 78 -3.87 -3.03 18.68
N ASP A 79 -4.16 -3.95 19.59
CA ASP A 79 -4.66 -3.62 20.93
C ASP A 79 -3.59 -2.89 21.75
N GLU A 80 -2.34 -3.36 21.72
CA GLU A 80 -1.20 -2.69 22.34
C GLU A 80 -0.97 -1.29 21.73
N ALA A 81 -1.03 -1.17 20.41
CA ALA A 81 -0.87 0.12 19.72
C ALA A 81 -1.98 1.11 20.07
N ARG A 82 -3.20 0.64 20.33
CA ARG A 82 -4.34 1.49 20.68
C ARG A 82 -4.19 2.17 22.04
N GLU A 83 -3.40 1.60 22.94
CA GLU A 83 -3.08 2.23 24.22
C GLU A 83 -2.34 3.57 24.03
N VAL A 84 -1.54 3.66 22.95
CA VAL A 84 -0.76 4.87 22.60
C VAL A 84 -1.48 5.73 21.56
N CYS A 85 -2.18 5.09 20.61
CA CYS A 85 -2.90 5.74 19.52
C CYS A 85 -4.36 5.25 19.48
N PRO A 86 -5.30 5.98 20.11
CA PRO A 86 -6.71 5.59 20.18
C PRO A 86 -7.42 5.47 18.83
N GLU A 87 -6.85 6.06 17.77
CA GLU A 87 -7.37 6.01 16.40
C GLU A 87 -7.23 4.63 15.75
N VAL A 88 -6.40 3.74 16.31
CA VAL A 88 -6.26 2.36 15.82
C VAL A 88 -7.61 1.65 15.94
N PRO A 89 -8.16 1.08 14.85
CA PRO A 89 -9.45 0.42 14.87
C PRO A 89 -9.55 -0.70 15.91
N ALA A 90 -10.71 -0.86 16.51
CA ALA A 90 -10.95 -1.90 17.52
C ALA A 90 -10.73 -3.32 16.96
N LYS A 91 -11.03 -3.53 15.69
CA LYS A 91 -10.80 -4.81 14.99
C LYS A 91 -9.85 -4.61 13.82
N VAL A 92 -8.71 -5.28 13.87
CA VAL A 92 -7.68 -5.24 12.84
C VAL A 92 -7.41 -6.65 12.32
N TYR A 93 -7.34 -6.80 11.00
CA TYR A 93 -7.08 -8.07 10.33
C TYR A 93 -6.17 -7.88 9.10
N PRO A 94 -5.47 -8.92 8.64
CA PRO A 94 -4.43 -8.80 7.61
C PRO A 94 -4.89 -8.15 6.31
N HIS A 95 -6.18 -8.32 5.94
CA HIS A 95 -6.70 -7.71 4.72
C HIS A 95 -6.78 -6.18 4.78
N MET A 96 -6.86 -5.59 5.98
CA MET A 96 -6.81 -4.12 6.14
C MET A 96 -5.45 -3.57 5.69
N TYR A 97 -4.35 -4.19 6.12
CA TYR A 97 -3.00 -3.80 5.68
C TYR A 97 -2.85 -3.87 4.17
N ARG A 98 -3.42 -4.92 3.56
CA ARG A 98 -3.41 -5.06 2.10
C ARG A 98 -4.18 -3.92 1.42
N ARG A 99 -5.32 -3.52 1.97
CA ARG A 99 -6.13 -2.40 1.44
C ARG A 99 -5.38 -1.08 1.58
N THR A 100 -4.83 -0.80 2.75
CA THR A 100 -4.04 0.41 3.01
C THR A 100 -2.88 0.48 2.03
N ARG A 101 -2.08 -0.59 1.92
CA ARG A 101 -0.94 -0.60 0.98
C ARG A 101 -1.36 -0.43 -0.48
N ALA A 102 -2.51 -0.97 -0.87
CA ALA A 102 -3.05 -0.74 -2.23
C ALA A 102 -3.39 0.72 -2.48
N THR A 103 -4.02 1.37 -1.49
CA THR A 103 -4.37 2.79 -1.56
C THR A 103 -3.12 3.67 -1.57
N ASP A 104 -2.15 3.37 -0.69
CA ASP A 104 -0.88 4.10 -0.61
C ASP A 104 -0.13 4.03 -1.95
N LEU A 105 0.05 2.84 -2.51
CA LEU A 105 0.71 2.66 -3.81
C LEU A 105 0.02 3.47 -4.92
N TYR A 106 -1.30 3.47 -4.94
CA TYR A 106 -2.06 4.25 -5.92
C TYR A 106 -1.87 5.75 -5.70
N GLN A 107 -1.90 6.22 -4.46
CA GLN A 107 -1.69 7.63 -4.10
C GLN A 107 -0.25 8.10 -4.32
N GLU A 108 0.71 7.19 -4.25
CA GLU A 108 2.12 7.41 -4.62
C GLU A 108 2.32 7.46 -6.15
N GLY A 109 1.25 7.37 -6.95
CA GLY A 109 1.30 7.47 -8.41
C GLY A 109 1.59 6.14 -9.13
N VAL A 110 1.55 5.01 -8.43
CA VAL A 110 1.72 3.70 -9.05
C VAL A 110 0.49 3.35 -9.87
N ASP A 111 0.69 2.98 -11.13
CA ASP A 111 -0.38 2.60 -12.06
C ASP A 111 -1.28 1.50 -11.49
N LEU A 112 -2.59 1.67 -11.65
CA LEU A 112 -3.58 0.72 -11.14
C LEU A 112 -3.38 -0.73 -11.66
N PRO A 113 -3.00 -0.98 -12.93
CA PRO A 113 -2.60 -2.30 -13.41
C PRO A 113 -1.44 -2.92 -12.62
N LEU A 114 -0.43 -2.12 -12.26
CA LEU A 114 0.71 -2.57 -11.50
C LEU A 114 0.31 -2.88 -10.05
N VAL A 115 -0.50 -2.04 -9.42
CA VAL A 115 -1.08 -2.31 -8.10
C VAL A 115 -1.88 -3.61 -8.12
N SER A 116 -2.72 -3.83 -9.14
CA SER A 116 -3.49 -5.07 -9.31
C SER A 116 -2.59 -6.31 -9.40
N ARG A 117 -1.49 -6.19 -10.12
CA ARG A 117 -0.48 -7.24 -10.30
C ARG A 117 0.23 -7.59 -9.00
N ILE A 118 0.69 -6.57 -8.25
CA ILE A 118 1.31 -6.73 -6.93
C ILE A 118 0.36 -7.44 -5.97
N LEU A 119 -0.91 -7.06 -5.97
CA LEU A 119 -1.94 -7.67 -5.14
C LEU A 119 -2.36 -9.07 -5.64
N GLY A 120 -2.11 -9.39 -6.92
CA GLY A 120 -2.53 -10.65 -7.54
C GLY A 120 -4.05 -10.76 -7.66
N HIS A 121 -4.71 -9.66 -8.00
CA HIS A 121 -6.14 -9.69 -8.32
C HIS A 121 -6.37 -10.30 -9.70
N ALA A 122 -7.37 -11.15 -9.82
CA ALA A 122 -7.75 -11.76 -11.10
C ALA A 122 -8.45 -10.75 -12.04
N SER A 123 -9.04 -9.70 -11.48
CA SER A 123 -9.74 -8.65 -12.20
C SER A 123 -9.33 -7.28 -11.66
N MET A 124 -9.16 -6.33 -12.56
CA MET A 124 -8.90 -4.92 -12.22
C MET A 124 -10.08 -4.27 -11.48
N GLU A 125 -11.30 -4.74 -11.70
CA GLU A 125 -12.49 -4.27 -10.97
C GLU A 125 -12.29 -4.34 -9.45
N THR A 126 -11.66 -5.42 -8.98
CA THR A 126 -11.35 -5.58 -7.54
C THR A 126 -10.37 -4.53 -7.05
N THR A 127 -9.52 -4.00 -7.92
CA THR A 127 -8.50 -3.00 -7.58
C THR A 127 -9.06 -1.58 -7.65
N LYS A 128 -10.03 -1.31 -8.51
CA LYS A 128 -10.70 0.00 -8.63
C LYS A 128 -11.30 0.50 -7.31
N VAL A 129 -11.69 -0.40 -6.44
CA VAL A 129 -12.20 -0.06 -5.09
C VAL A 129 -11.17 0.72 -4.27
N TYR A 130 -9.88 0.52 -4.54
CA TYR A 130 -8.77 1.20 -3.85
C TYR A 130 -8.29 2.45 -4.58
N ALA A 131 -8.71 2.66 -5.82
CA ALA A 131 -8.36 3.80 -6.64
C ALA A 131 -9.14 5.06 -6.21
N LYS A 132 -8.91 5.51 -4.99
CA LYS A 132 -9.41 6.80 -4.51
C LYS A 132 -8.30 7.82 -4.68
N PRO A 133 -8.40 8.73 -5.68
CA PRO A 133 -7.39 9.75 -5.87
C PRO A 133 -7.33 10.66 -4.64
N SER A 134 -6.14 11.06 -4.25
CA SER A 134 -5.97 12.11 -3.27
C SER A 134 -6.38 13.46 -3.86
N MET A 135 -6.68 14.45 -3.00
CA MET A 135 -6.95 15.81 -3.47
C MET A 135 -5.75 16.41 -4.21
N GLU A 136 -4.55 16.00 -3.86
CA GLU A 136 -3.30 16.38 -4.51
C GLU A 136 -3.22 15.85 -5.95
N MET A 137 -3.49 14.55 -6.14
CA MET A 137 -3.56 13.92 -7.47
C MET A 137 -4.61 14.60 -8.37
N LEU A 138 -5.76 14.95 -7.81
CA LEU A 138 -6.81 15.67 -8.57
C LEU A 138 -6.32 17.07 -8.97
N ARG A 139 -5.67 17.78 -8.07
CA ARG A 139 -5.12 19.11 -8.33
C ARG A 139 -4.02 19.07 -9.38
N GLU A 140 -3.09 18.12 -9.31
CA GLU A 140 -2.03 17.91 -10.30
C GLU A 140 -2.59 17.56 -11.67
N ALA A 141 -3.57 16.65 -11.71
CA ALA A 141 -4.24 16.30 -12.97
C ALA A 141 -4.95 17.50 -13.59
N MET A 142 -5.61 18.34 -12.79
CA MET A 142 -6.22 19.57 -13.30
C MET A 142 -5.18 20.57 -13.75
N ALA A 143 -4.08 20.73 -13.05
CA ALA A 143 -2.98 21.63 -13.42
C ALA A 143 -2.30 21.18 -14.72
N SER A 144 -2.16 19.87 -14.97
CA SER A 144 -1.55 19.34 -16.20
C SER A 144 -2.43 19.52 -17.44
N VAL A 145 -3.73 19.67 -17.27
CA VAL A 145 -4.71 19.85 -18.37
C VAL A 145 -5.09 21.33 -18.55
N ALA A 146 -4.88 22.15 -17.51
CA ALA A 146 -5.11 23.59 -17.62
C ALA A 146 -4.17 24.15 -18.70
N PRO A 147 -4.68 24.80 -19.76
CA PRO A 147 -3.82 25.56 -20.64
C PRO A 147 -3.07 26.56 -19.76
N SER A 148 -1.80 26.81 -20.07
CA SER A 148 -1.06 27.93 -19.50
C SER A 148 -1.74 29.22 -19.95
N VAL A 149 -2.78 29.57 -19.22
CA VAL A 149 -3.37 30.89 -19.34
C VAL A 149 -2.33 31.78 -18.66
N GLU A 150 -1.48 32.42 -19.47
CA GLU A 150 -0.88 33.67 -19.03
C GLU A 150 -2.06 34.50 -18.55
N VAL A 151 -2.15 34.73 -17.26
CA VAL A 151 -3.13 35.65 -16.70
C VAL A 151 -2.64 37.02 -17.12
N GLU A 152 -2.91 37.38 -18.38
CA GLU A 152 -2.96 38.80 -18.73
C GLU A 152 -3.86 39.46 -17.74
N GLU A 153 -3.45 40.60 -17.21
CA GLU A 153 -4.24 41.35 -16.24
C GLU A 153 -5.69 41.39 -16.69
N PRO A 154 -6.66 41.09 -15.80
CA PRO A 154 -8.04 40.99 -16.23
C PRO A 154 -8.44 42.25 -16.98
N ILE A 155 -8.99 42.10 -18.18
CA ILE A 155 -9.40 43.21 -19.11
C ILE A 155 -10.28 44.26 -18.40
N TRP A 156 -10.85 43.87 -17.24
CA TRP A 156 -11.73 44.71 -16.41
C TRP A 156 -11.01 45.49 -15.29
N THR A 157 -9.69 45.32 -15.07
CA THR A 157 -8.95 46.13 -14.11
C THR A 157 -8.86 47.57 -14.64
N GLY A 158 -9.60 48.47 -14.07
CA GLY A 158 -9.66 49.88 -14.39
C GLY A 158 -10.98 50.38 -15.03
N ASN A 159 -11.94 49.50 -15.32
CA ASN A 159 -13.21 49.86 -15.97
C ASN A 159 -14.43 49.34 -15.20
N GLU A 160 -14.42 49.50 -13.84
CA GLU A 160 -15.51 49.02 -12.96
C GLU A 160 -16.89 49.65 -13.32
N GLU A 161 -16.91 50.91 -13.78
CA GLU A 161 -18.14 51.59 -14.19
C GLU A 161 -18.73 50.99 -15.48
N GLU A 162 -17.90 50.61 -16.42
CA GLU A 162 -18.32 50.04 -17.70
C GLU A 162 -18.81 48.59 -17.53
N MET A 163 -18.15 47.82 -16.65
CA MET A 163 -18.60 46.50 -16.25
C MET A 163 -19.92 46.54 -15.51
N ALA A 164 -20.11 47.49 -14.58
CA ALA A 164 -21.36 47.66 -13.87
C ALA A 164 -22.52 47.96 -14.85
N ARG A 165 -22.27 48.78 -15.91
CA ARG A 165 -23.25 49.02 -16.97
C ARG A 165 -23.56 47.78 -17.80
N LEU A 166 -22.55 47.00 -18.19
CA LEU A 166 -22.71 45.76 -18.97
C LEU A 166 -23.46 44.68 -18.17
N CYS A 167 -23.26 44.62 -16.88
CA CYS A 167 -23.96 43.70 -15.99
C CYS A 167 -25.34 44.23 -15.51
N GLY A 168 -25.78 45.39 -15.96
CA GLY A 168 -27.07 46.00 -15.55
C GLY A 168 -27.12 46.42 -14.08
N LEU A 169 -25.98 46.49 -13.42
CA LEU A 169 -25.85 46.97 -12.05
C LEU A 169 -25.68 48.48 -12.07
N ARG A 170 -26.74 49.17 -11.65
CA ARG A 170 -26.73 50.60 -11.41
C ARG A 170 -26.72 50.86 -9.92
#